data_df7e0c007ccb6253382c7d8fd1b853c4
#
_entry.id   df7e0c007ccb6253382c7d8fd1b853c4
#
_cell.length_a   1.000
_cell.length_b   1.000
_cell.length_c   1.000
_cell.angle_alpha   90.00
_cell.angle_beta   90.00
_cell.angle_gamma   90.00
#
_symmetry.space_group_name_H-M   'P 1'
#
loop_
_entity.id
_entity.type
_entity.pdbx_description
1 polymer ?
#
loop_
_entity_poly.entity_id
_entity_poly.type
_entity_poly.pdbx_seq_one_letter_code
_entity_poly.pdbx_strand_id
1 'polypeptide(L)'
;MNIQIFGKSKCFDTKKAERYFKERRIKYQLIDLGKYGMSLGEYKSVKAAIGGLSKLMDETSKEYEENFVKYLSDETDKEEKLLEHPRMFQTPIVRNGKLATVGYRPEIWKDWV
;
A
#
# COMPACT_ATOMS: atom_id res chain seq x y z
N MET A 1 -15.17 11.54 3.62
CA MET A 1 -14.02 10.98 2.90
C MET A 1 -12.89 10.74 3.90
N ASN A 2 -12.29 9.58 3.86
CA ASN A 2 -11.25 9.21 4.81
C ASN A 2 -10.03 8.67 4.05
N ILE A 3 -9.07 9.54 3.78
CA ILE A 3 -7.88 9.19 3.01
C ILE A 3 -6.82 8.63 3.94
N GLN A 4 -6.33 7.45 3.64
CA GLN A 4 -5.19 6.82 4.31
C GLN A 4 -4.10 6.58 3.28
N ILE A 5 -2.88 6.98 3.60
CA ILE A 5 -1.70 6.74 2.76
C ILE A 5 -0.80 5.77 3.52
N PHE A 6 -0.70 4.54 3.01
CA PHE A 6 0.24 3.55 3.54
C PHE A 6 1.52 3.69 2.74
N GLY A 7 2.57 4.17 3.38
CA GLY A 7 3.79 4.51 2.68
C GLY A 7 5.06 4.13 3.42
N LYS A 8 6.18 4.48 2.81
CA LYS A 8 7.52 4.29 3.36
C LYS A 8 8.25 5.63 3.37
N SER A 9 9.06 5.86 4.40
CA SER A 9 9.77 7.13 4.59
C SER A 9 10.69 7.51 3.43
N LYS A 10 11.25 6.53 2.73
CA LYS A 10 12.18 6.76 1.61
C LYS A 10 11.53 6.60 0.23
N CYS A 11 10.23 6.48 0.16
CA CYS A 11 9.51 6.32 -1.10
C CYS A 11 9.10 7.69 -1.65
N PHE A 12 9.63 8.06 -2.80
CA PHE A 12 9.30 9.34 -3.45
C PHE A 12 7.83 9.45 -3.80
N ASP A 13 7.22 8.36 -4.26
CA ASP A 13 5.81 8.37 -4.63
C ASP A 13 4.91 8.57 -3.41
N THR A 14 5.33 8.09 -2.23
CA THR A 14 4.64 8.37 -0.98
C THR A 14 4.61 9.88 -0.73
N LYS A 15 5.75 10.54 -0.90
CA LYS A 15 5.86 12.01 -0.71
C LYS A 15 5.02 12.77 -1.73
N LYS A 16 4.98 12.29 -2.97
CA LYS A 16 4.14 12.89 -4.02
C LYS A 16 2.66 12.77 -3.69
N ALA A 17 2.24 11.62 -3.15
CA ALA A 17 0.87 11.40 -2.72
C ALA A 17 0.49 12.37 -1.60
N GLU A 18 1.35 12.51 -0.59
CA GLU A 18 1.11 13.46 0.50
C GLU A 18 0.95 14.88 -0.04
N ARG A 19 1.85 15.29 -0.95
CA ARG A 19 1.81 16.61 -1.55
C ARG A 19 0.50 16.84 -2.30
N TYR A 20 0.05 15.84 -3.04
CA TYR A 20 -1.19 15.93 -3.80
C TYR A 20 -2.37 16.31 -2.89
N PHE A 21 -2.55 15.59 -1.80
CA PHE A 21 -3.67 15.84 -0.89
C PHE A 21 -3.46 17.13 -0.08
N LYS A 22 -2.24 17.39 0.34
CA LYS A 22 -1.90 18.60 1.10
C LYS A 22 -2.18 19.88 0.29
N GLU A 23 -1.76 19.92 -0.97
CA GLU A 23 -1.98 21.08 -1.84
C GLU A 23 -3.46 21.33 -2.12
N ARG A 24 -4.28 20.29 -2.07
CA ARG A 24 -5.72 20.37 -2.29
C ARG A 24 -6.49 20.54 -0.98
N ARG A 25 -5.77 20.68 0.13
CA ARG A 25 -6.35 20.83 1.48
C ARG A 25 -7.28 19.68 1.86
N ILE A 26 -6.94 18.48 1.42
CA ILE A 26 -7.66 17.26 1.77
C ILE A 26 -6.92 16.60 2.92
N LYS A 27 -7.62 16.36 4.02
CA LYS A 27 -7.03 15.69 5.19
C LYS A 27 -6.74 14.23 4.87
N TYR A 28 -5.60 13.75 5.33
CA TYR A 28 -5.21 12.35 5.16
C TYR A 28 -4.47 11.87 6.40
N GLN A 29 -4.43 10.55 6.56
CA GLN A 29 -3.64 9.90 7.59
C GLN A 29 -2.47 9.19 6.90
N LEU A 30 -1.25 9.51 7.31
CA LEU A 30 -0.06 8.81 6.83
C LEU A 30 0.26 7.67 7.78
N ILE A 31 0.40 6.46 7.23
CA ILE A 31 0.74 5.26 7.99
C ILE A 31 2.07 4.73 7.46
N ASP A 32 3.09 4.76 8.31
CA ASP A 32 4.40 4.20 7.98
C ASP A 32 4.34 2.69 8.10
N LEU A 33 4.38 2.01 6.96
CA LEU A 33 4.32 0.55 6.92
C LEU A 33 5.49 -0.12 7.65
N GLY A 34 6.65 0.56 7.69
CA GLY A 34 7.80 0.04 8.42
C GLY A 34 7.63 0.03 9.94
N LYS A 35 6.73 0.88 10.46
CA LYS A 35 6.47 0.99 11.89
C LYS A 35 5.20 0.26 12.32
N TYR A 36 4.12 0.44 11.57
CA TYR A 36 2.78 0.03 12.03
C TYR A 36 2.20 -1.13 11.24
N GLY A 37 2.68 -1.34 10.02
CA GLY A 37 2.13 -2.37 9.17
C GLY A 37 0.71 -2.05 8.71
N MET A 38 0.01 -3.09 8.27
CA MET A 38 -1.37 -3.00 7.81
C MET A 38 -2.16 -4.08 8.54
N SER A 39 -3.32 -3.72 9.09
CA SER A 39 -4.18 -4.68 9.76
C SER A 39 -4.78 -5.66 8.73
N LEU A 40 -5.21 -6.82 9.18
CA LEU A 40 -5.83 -7.81 8.30
C LEU A 40 -7.09 -7.26 7.63
N GLY A 41 -7.89 -6.50 8.37
CA GLY A 41 -9.11 -5.87 7.81
C GLY A 41 -8.78 -4.86 6.73
N GLU A 42 -7.79 -4.01 6.97
CA GLU A 42 -7.32 -3.04 5.98
C GLU A 42 -6.77 -3.75 4.75
N TYR A 43 -5.99 -4.80 4.96
CA TYR A 43 -5.41 -5.58 3.87
C TYR A 43 -6.49 -6.23 3.00
N LYS A 44 -7.50 -6.83 3.60
CA LYS A 44 -8.60 -7.45 2.84
C LYS A 44 -9.33 -6.42 1.99
N SER A 45 -9.58 -5.23 2.54
CA SER A 45 -10.23 -4.14 1.83
C SER A 45 -9.39 -3.68 0.64
N VAL A 46 -8.10 -3.47 0.87
CA VAL A 46 -7.15 -3.03 -0.17
C VAL A 46 -7.01 -4.10 -1.26
N LYS A 47 -6.85 -5.37 -0.87
CA LYS A 47 -6.72 -6.48 -1.82
C LYS A 47 -7.93 -6.56 -2.74
N ALA A 48 -9.13 -6.45 -2.18
CA ALA A 48 -10.37 -6.49 -2.96
C ALA A 48 -10.44 -5.32 -3.95
N ALA A 49 -10.06 -4.12 -3.52
CA ALA A 49 -10.10 -2.92 -4.35
C ALA A 49 -9.08 -2.97 -5.49
N ILE A 50 -7.89 -3.49 -5.22
CA ILE A 50 -6.79 -3.53 -6.20
C ILE A 50 -6.92 -4.72 -7.15
N GLY A 51 -7.54 -5.81 -6.68
CA GLY A 51 -7.78 -6.98 -7.52
C GLY A 51 -6.76 -8.09 -7.36
N GLY A 52 -6.05 -8.15 -6.24
CA GLY A 52 -5.21 -9.29 -5.92
C GLY A 52 -3.89 -8.97 -5.26
N LEU A 53 -3.28 -10.00 -4.71
CA LEU A 53 -2.03 -9.93 -3.98
C LEU A 53 -0.84 -9.48 -4.84
N SER A 54 -0.76 -9.97 -6.07
CA SER A 54 0.41 -9.73 -6.94
C SER A 54 0.67 -8.25 -7.20
N LYS A 55 -0.37 -7.44 -7.21
CA LYS A 55 -0.25 -6.00 -7.44
C LYS A 55 0.19 -5.23 -6.20
N LEU A 56 0.12 -5.86 -5.03
CA LEU A 56 0.45 -5.23 -3.76
C LEU A 56 1.88 -5.52 -3.31
N MET A 57 2.51 -6.53 -3.87
CA MET A 57 3.82 -6.99 -3.43
C MET A 57 4.94 -6.42 -4.30
N ASP A 58 5.94 -5.85 -3.66
CA ASP A 58 7.14 -5.36 -4.35
C ASP A 58 8.16 -6.49 -4.45
N GLU A 59 8.18 -7.15 -5.60
CA GLU A 59 9.07 -8.28 -5.86
C GLU A 59 10.53 -7.86 -5.98
N THR A 60 10.80 -6.56 -6.08
CA THR A 60 12.16 -6.03 -6.13
C THR A 60 12.71 -5.67 -4.75
N SER A 61 11.87 -5.77 -3.72
CA SER A 61 12.28 -5.41 -2.36
C SER A 61 13.26 -6.42 -1.78
N LYS A 62 14.09 -5.92 -0.87
CA LYS A 62 15.04 -6.75 -0.14
C LYS A 62 14.34 -7.80 0.70
N GLU A 63 13.23 -7.41 1.34
CA GLU A 63 12.43 -8.30 2.19
C GLU A 63 11.83 -9.45 1.40
N TYR A 64 11.42 -9.20 0.15
CA TYR A 64 10.89 -10.24 -0.73
C TYR A 64 11.96 -11.31 -0.99
N GLU A 65 13.18 -10.88 -1.30
CA GLU A 65 14.29 -11.78 -1.56
C GLU A 65 14.73 -12.53 -0.30
N GLU A 66 14.90 -11.82 0.81
CA GLU A 66 15.36 -12.39 2.08
C GLU A 66 14.40 -13.42 2.65
N ASN A 67 13.11 -13.27 2.39
CA ASN A 67 12.09 -14.19 2.91
C ASN A 67 11.74 -15.28 1.91
N PHE A 68 12.46 -15.40 0.80
CA PHE A 68 12.28 -16.44 -0.21
C PHE A 68 10.84 -16.55 -0.75
N VAL A 69 10.15 -15.42 -0.85
CA VAL A 69 8.72 -15.38 -1.20
C VAL A 69 8.46 -15.96 -2.58
N LYS A 70 9.39 -15.78 -3.53
CA LYS A 70 9.21 -16.31 -4.88
C LYS A 70 9.12 -17.83 -4.94
N TYR A 71 9.60 -18.52 -3.89
CA TYR A 71 9.55 -19.98 -3.81
C TYR A 71 8.29 -20.50 -3.14
N LEU A 72 7.45 -19.61 -2.61
CA LEU A 72 6.17 -19.98 -2.03
C LEU A 72 5.15 -20.15 -3.14
N SER A 73 4.44 -21.26 -3.15
CA SER A 73 3.41 -21.53 -4.14
C SER A 73 2.01 -21.17 -3.67
N ASP A 74 1.79 -21.18 -2.35
CA ASP A 74 0.50 -20.93 -1.74
C ASP A 74 0.30 -19.43 -1.52
N GLU A 75 -0.82 -18.88 -2.04
CA GLU A 75 -1.16 -17.47 -1.87
C GLU A 75 -1.28 -17.08 -0.39
N THR A 76 -1.85 -17.98 0.43
CA THR A 76 -1.99 -17.74 1.87
C THR A 76 -0.64 -17.54 2.54
N ASP A 77 0.35 -18.34 2.16
CA ASP A 77 1.70 -18.21 2.71
C ASP A 77 2.35 -16.90 2.29
N LYS A 78 2.12 -16.47 1.05
CA LYS A 78 2.63 -15.20 0.56
C LYS A 78 1.99 -14.02 1.29
N GLU A 79 0.68 -14.09 1.54
CA GLU A 79 -0.04 -13.05 2.28
C GLU A 79 0.47 -12.94 3.71
N GLU A 80 0.71 -14.07 4.33
CA GLU A 80 1.25 -14.14 5.68
C GLU A 80 2.61 -13.45 5.75
N LYS A 81 3.49 -13.73 4.80
CA LYS A 81 4.79 -13.08 4.72
C LYS A 81 4.67 -11.59 4.48
N LEU A 82 3.76 -11.17 3.62
CA LEU A 82 3.54 -9.75 3.33
C LEU A 82 3.10 -8.99 4.58
N LEU A 83 2.18 -9.57 5.36
CA LEU A 83 1.70 -8.93 6.58
C LEU A 83 2.74 -8.93 7.69
N GLU A 84 3.60 -9.96 7.75
CA GLU A 84 4.71 -10.00 8.70
C GLU A 84 5.83 -9.02 8.33
N HIS A 85 6.00 -8.76 7.03
CA HIS A 85 7.07 -7.89 6.52
C HIS A 85 6.48 -6.78 5.67
N PRO A 86 5.85 -5.77 6.29
CA PRO A 86 5.11 -4.74 5.55
C PRO A 86 5.95 -3.93 4.58
N ARG A 87 7.26 -3.95 4.68
CA ARG A 87 8.14 -3.28 3.71
C ARG A 87 8.12 -3.94 2.34
N MET A 88 7.52 -5.13 2.22
CA MET A 88 7.32 -5.77 0.92
C MET A 88 6.15 -5.19 0.14
N PHE A 89 5.29 -4.37 0.75
CA PHE A 89 4.22 -3.73 0.02
C PHE A 89 4.75 -2.75 -1.02
N GLN A 90 4.11 -2.72 -2.18
CA GLN A 90 4.24 -1.61 -3.11
C GLN A 90 3.72 -0.34 -2.43
N THR A 91 4.38 0.79 -2.60
CA THR A 91 3.97 2.04 -1.96
C THR A 91 3.95 3.19 -2.95
N PRO A 92 3.12 4.21 -2.70
CA PRO A 92 2.12 4.26 -1.64
C PRO A 92 0.88 3.43 -1.98
N ILE A 93 0.19 2.95 -0.96
CA ILE A 93 -1.17 2.44 -1.12
C ILE A 93 -2.08 3.52 -0.56
N VAL A 94 -2.92 4.10 -1.40
CA VAL A 94 -3.84 5.16 -1.00
C VAL A 94 -5.25 4.60 -0.96
N ARG A 95 -5.87 4.70 0.21
CA ARG A 95 -7.18 4.14 0.47
C ARG A 95 -8.19 5.23 0.77
N ASN A 96 -9.38 5.10 0.19
CA ASN A 96 -10.52 5.95 0.49
C ASN A 96 -11.75 5.04 0.68
N GLY A 97 -12.02 4.65 1.93
CA GLY A 97 -13.09 3.69 2.22
C GLY A 97 -12.83 2.35 1.52
N LYS A 98 -13.71 1.99 0.60
CA LYS A 98 -13.59 0.74 -0.17
C LYS A 98 -12.70 0.87 -1.41
N LEU A 99 -12.29 2.10 -1.73
CA LEU A 99 -11.44 2.36 -2.89
C LEU A 99 -9.98 2.37 -2.48
N ALA A 100 -9.12 1.93 -3.37
CA ALA A 100 -7.67 1.96 -3.14
C ALA A 100 -6.91 2.03 -4.44
N THR A 101 -5.70 2.60 -4.38
CA THR A 101 -4.76 2.65 -5.50
C THR A 101 -3.37 2.27 -5.03
N VAL A 102 -2.53 1.84 -5.96
CA VAL A 102 -1.10 1.57 -5.71
C VAL A 102 -0.29 2.53 -6.57
N GLY A 103 0.68 3.18 -5.95
CA GLY A 103 1.54 4.14 -6.62
C GLY A 103 0.95 5.54 -6.63
N TYR A 104 1.57 6.42 -7.41
CA TYR A 104 1.12 7.79 -7.56
C TYR A 104 0.05 7.84 -8.66
N ARG A 105 -1.22 8.07 -8.27
CA ARG A 105 -2.37 7.98 -9.16
C ARG A 105 -3.29 9.20 -9.08
N PRO A 106 -2.77 10.40 -9.38
CA PRO A 106 -3.60 11.62 -9.29
C PRO A 106 -4.80 11.60 -10.25
N GLU A 107 -4.68 10.91 -11.40
CA GLU A 107 -5.76 10.76 -12.38
C GLU A 107 -6.97 10.00 -11.83
N ILE A 108 -6.75 9.17 -10.81
CA ILE A 108 -7.81 8.44 -10.14
C ILE A 108 -8.33 9.25 -8.95
N TRP A 109 -7.42 9.81 -8.15
CA TRP A 109 -7.78 10.53 -6.93
C TRP A 109 -8.62 11.78 -7.18
N LYS A 110 -8.45 12.41 -8.33
CA LYS A 110 -9.25 13.59 -8.67
C LYS A 110 -10.75 13.29 -8.73
N ASP A 111 -11.12 12.05 -9.01
CA ASP A 111 -12.51 11.62 -9.08
C ASP A 111 -13.08 11.22 -7.72
N TRP A 112 -12.26 11.16 -6.69
CA TRP A 112 -12.68 10.83 -5.33
C TRP A 112 -13.25 12.01 -4.56
N VAL A 113 -13.02 13.22 -5.05
CA VAL A 113 -13.41 14.47 -4.36
C VAL A 113 -14.43 15.26 -5.15
#